data_bd23fc1b020800d48d07f17c850f972d
#
_entry.id   bd23fc1b020800d48d07f17c850f972d
#
_cell.length_a   1.000
_cell.length_b   1.000
_cell.length_c   1.000
_cell.angle_alpha   90.00
_cell.angle_beta   90.00
_cell.angle_gamma   90.00
#
_symmetry.space_group_name_H-M   'P 1'
#
loop_
_entity.id
_entity.type
_entity.pdbx_description
1 polymer ?
#
loop_
_entity_poly.entity_id
_entity_poly.type
_entity_poly.pdbx_seq_one_letter_code
_entity_poly.pdbx_strand_id
1 'polypeptide(L)'
;MSETINMAIIALEKKLPNGFLGSVKFEIENEGSVIVSEDGVVESSNEADCTLTADKETFQDIMSGDLNSTAAFMQGKLKVDGDMGVAMRLASVLS
;
A
#
# COMPACT_ATOMS: atom_id res chain seq x y z
N MET A 1 18.15 -5.64 0.94
CA MET A 1 16.83 -5.22 0.49
C MET A 1 15.93 -6.42 0.28
N SER A 2 14.69 -6.30 0.68
CA SER A 2 13.73 -7.39 0.54
C SER A 2 13.24 -7.51 -0.90
N GLU A 3 13.19 -8.71 -1.43
CA GLU A 3 12.60 -8.98 -2.73
C GLU A 3 11.11 -8.59 -2.74
N THR A 4 10.42 -8.83 -1.63
CA THR A 4 9.02 -8.45 -1.48
C THR A 4 8.85 -6.94 -1.60
N ILE A 5 9.74 -6.16 -1.00
CA ILE A 5 9.69 -4.69 -1.09
C ILE A 5 9.93 -4.24 -2.54
N ASN A 6 10.88 -4.84 -3.24
CA ASN A 6 11.14 -4.51 -4.64
C ASN A 6 9.92 -4.81 -5.51
N MET A 7 9.28 -5.95 -5.31
CA MET A 7 8.07 -6.32 -6.04
C MET A 7 6.91 -5.38 -5.71
N ALA A 8 6.80 -4.95 -4.45
CA ALA A 8 5.77 -4.01 -4.02
C ALA A 8 5.93 -2.68 -4.75
N ILE A 9 7.15 -2.17 -4.84
CA ILE A 9 7.43 -0.91 -5.53
C ILE A 9 7.03 -1.02 -7.00
N ILE A 10 7.43 -2.09 -7.67
CA ILE A 10 7.09 -2.30 -9.08
C ILE A 10 5.58 -2.37 -9.28
N ALA A 11 4.88 -3.14 -8.44
CA ALA A 11 3.44 -3.30 -8.56
C ALA A 11 2.69 -1.99 -8.33
N LEU A 12 3.11 -1.22 -7.33
CA LEU A 12 2.48 0.06 -7.02
C LEU A 12 2.75 1.09 -8.11
N GLU A 13 3.96 1.10 -8.67
CA GLU A 13 4.28 2.01 -9.77
C GLU A 13 3.43 1.75 -10.99
N LYS A 14 3.13 0.49 -11.28
CA LYS A 14 2.25 0.14 -12.40
C LYS A 14 0.82 0.62 -12.19
N LYS A 15 0.35 0.58 -10.95
CA LYS A 15 -1.01 1.03 -10.63
C LYS A 15 -1.12 2.54 -10.51
N LEU A 16 0.00 3.20 -10.24
CA LEU A 16 0.06 4.65 -10.00
C LEU A 16 1.15 5.29 -10.86
N PRO A 17 1.00 5.22 -12.20
CA PRO A 17 2.06 5.73 -13.09
C PRO A 17 2.31 7.23 -12.97
N ASN A 18 1.34 7.99 -12.48
CA ASN A 18 1.46 9.43 -12.30
C ASN A 18 1.60 9.83 -10.82
N GLY A 19 1.89 8.84 -9.95
CA GLY A 19 1.98 9.08 -8.53
C GLY A 19 0.61 9.12 -7.86
N PHE A 20 0.59 9.57 -6.62
CA PHE A 20 -0.62 9.61 -5.82
C PHE A 20 -0.67 10.93 -5.05
N LEU A 21 -1.79 11.63 -5.11
CA LEU A 21 -1.96 12.89 -4.39
C LEU A 21 -2.16 12.59 -2.90
N GLY A 22 -1.18 12.94 -2.09
CA GLY A 22 -1.12 12.62 -0.68
C GLY A 22 0.01 11.63 -0.43
N SER A 23 0.04 11.01 0.74
CA SER A 23 1.05 10.01 1.04
C SER A 23 0.44 8.84 1.81
N VAL A 24 0.83 7.63 1.41
CA VAL A 24 0.38 6.41 2.08
C VAL A 24 1.60 5.52 2.28
N LYS A 25 1.78 5.05 3.50
CA LYS A 25 2.82 4.09 3.81
C LYS A 25 2.20 2.69 3.85
N PHE A 26 2.73 1.79 3.04
CA PHE A 26 2.39 0.37 3.12
C PHE A 26 3.42 -0.32 4.00
N GLU A 27 2.97 -0.83 5.11
CA GLU A 27 3.82 -1.57 6.03
C GLU A 27 3.53 -3.05 5.83
N ILE A 28 4.50 -3.77 5.27
CA ILE A 28 4.37 -5.20 5.00
C ILE A 28 5.07 -5.93 6.13
N GLU A 29 4.32 -6.66 6.94
CA GLU A 29 4.83 -7.30 8.15
C GLU A 29 6.05 -8.16 7.85
N ASN A 30 7.11 -7.98 8.64
CA ASN A 30 8.39 -8.70 8.54
C ASN A 30 9.18 -8.45 7.26
N GLU A 31 8.73 -7.54 6.39
CA GLU A 31 9.41 -7.24 5.13
C GLU A 31 9.94 -5.81 5.04
N GLY A 32 9.17 -4.86 5.53
CA GLY A 32 9.54 -3.46 5.47
C GLY A 32 8.36 -2.59 5.10
N SER A 33 8.65 -1.37 4.65
CA SER A 33 7.60 -0.45 4.26
C SER A 33 7.98 0.37 3.03
N VAL A 34 6.96 0.80 2.29
CA VAL A 34 7.11 1.67 1.12
C VAL A 34 6.13 2.83 1.26
N ILE A 35 6.51 3.99 0.72
CA ILE A 35 5.63 5.15 0.70
C ILE A 35 5.27 5.49 -0.73
N VAL A 36 3.97 5.69 -0.94
CA VAL A 36 3.40 6.13 -2.21
C VAL A 36 3.03 7.60 -2.06
N SER A 37 3.47 8.43 -3.00
CA SER A 37 3.19 9.87 -2.97
C SER A 37 3.22 10.44 -4.39
N GLU A 38 3.14 11.78 -4.49
CA GLU A 38 3.26 12.44 -5.79
C GLU A 38 4.62 12.18 -6.44
N ASP A 39 5.65 11.92 -5.63
CA ASP A 39 7.00 11.64 -6.13
C ASP A 39 7.17 10.19 -6.59
N GLY A 40 6.16 9.38 -6.46
CA GLY A 40 6.21 7.98 -6.85
C GLY A 40 6.20 7.04 -5.66
N VAL A 41 6.87 5.90 -5.83
CA VAL A 41 6.91 4.85 -4.81
C VAL A 41 8.36 4.62 -4.39
N VAL A 42 8.63 4.73 -3.09
CA VAL A 42 9.98 4.54 -2.55
C VAL A 42 9.92 3.69 -1.29
N GLU A 43 10.99 2.94 -1.03
CA GLU A 43 11.13 2.25 0.24
C GLU A 43 11.44 3.28 1.31
N SER A 44 10.61 3.34 2.36
CA SER A 44 10.79 4.32 3.43
C SER A 44 9.96 3.92 4.64
N SER A 45 10.46 4.27 5.82
CA SER A 45 9.71 4.12 7.07
C SER A 45 9.31 5.48 7.64
N ASN A 46 9.43 6.55 6.84
CA ASN A 46 9.02 7.88 7.27
C ASN A 46 7.51 7.94 7.51
N GLU A 47 7.06 9.01 8.13
CA GLU A 47 5.64 9.19 8.35
C GLU A 47 4.90 9.55 7.06
N ALA A 48 3.65 9.16 6.97
CA ALA A 48 2.79 9.46 5.85
C ALA A 48 1.41 9.86 6.38
N ASP A 49 0.56 10.39 5.50
CA ASP A 49 -0.80 10.79 5.89
C ASP A 49 -1.61 9.61 6.40
N CYS A 50 -1.31 8.42 5.90
CA CYS A 50 -2.01 7.20 6.24
C CYS A 50 -1.03 6.03 6.20
N THR A 51 -1.21 5.05 7.07
CA THR A 51 -0.42 3.81 7.06
C THR A 51 -1.36 2.62 6.89
N LEU A 52 -1.05 1.78 5.92
CA LEU A 52 -1.76 0.53 5.68
C LEU A 52 -0.83 -0.61 6.05
N THR A 53 -1.27 -1.47 6.97
CA THR A 53 -0.46 -2.59 7.45
C THR A 53 -1.11 -3.91 7.05
N ALA A 54 -0.34 -4.78 6.44
CA ALA A 54 -0.80 -6.10 6.03
C ALA A 54 0.37 -7.08 6.03
N ASP A 55 0.06 -8.37 6.06
CA ASP A 55 1.10 -9.36 5.88
C ASP A 55 1.43 -9.49 4.38
N LYS A 56 2.51 -10.19 4.09
CA LYS A 56 3.01 -10.37 2.73
C LYS A 56 1.95 -10.97 1.80
N GLU A 57 1.29 -12.02 2.26
CA GLU A 57 0.29 -12.73 1.46
C GLU A 57 -0.90 -11.83 1.12
N THR A 58 -1.41 -11.11 2.12
CA THR A 58 -2.52 -10.17 1.92
C THR A 58 -2.13 -9.08 0.95
N PHE A 59 -0.93 -8.52 1.10
CA PHE A 59 -0.46 -7.48 0.20
C PHE A 59 -0.35 -8.00 -1.24
N GLN A 60 0.20 -9.19 -1.43
CA GLN A 60 0.31 -9.79 -2.75
C GLN A 60 -1.05 -10.04 -3.39
N ASP A 61 -2.02 -10.51 -2.61
CA ASP A 61 -3.37 -10.75 -3.10
C ASP A 61 -4.06 -9.45 -3.53
N ILE A 62 -3.83 -8.37 -2.80
CA ILE A 62 -4.37 -7.06 -3.17
C ILE A 62 -3.72 -6.59 -4.48
N MET A 63 -2.41 -6.74 -4.60
CA MET A 63 -1.69 -6.28 -5.79
C MET A 63 -2.06 -7.09 -7.04
N SER A 64 -2.33 -8.38 -6.89
CA SER A 64 -2.71 -9.25 -8.01
C SER A 64 -4.19 -9.12 -8.39
N GLY A 65 -4.98 -8.46 -7.55
CA GLY A 65 -6.42 -8.33 -7.79
C GLY A 65 -7.25 -9.47 -7.23
N ASP A 66 -6.62 -10.43 -6.57
CA ASP A 66 -7.35 -11.57 -5.97
C ASP A 66 -8.12 -11.17 -4.72
N LEU A 67 -7.74 -10.06 -4.09
CA LEU A 67 -8.39 -9.57 -2.89
C LEU A 67 -8.57 -8.06 -3.01
N ASN A 68 -9.81 -7.61 -2.89
CA ASN A 68 -10.12 -6.19 -2.88
C ASN A 68 -9.65 -5.57 -1.56
N SER A 69 -9.02 -4.40 -1.60
CA SER A 69 -8.48 -3.77 -0.40
C SER A 69 -9.57 -3.41 0.61
N THR A 70 -10.76 -3.00 0.16
CA THR A 70 -11.87 -2.73 1.07
C THR A 70 -12.31 -4.02 1.77
N ALA A 71 -12.40 -5.13 1.04
CA ALA A 71 -12.74 -6.42 1.63
C ALA A 71 -11.69 -6.87 2.63
N ALA A 72 -10.41 -6.65 2.32
CA ALA A 72 -9.32 -6.97 3.23
C ALA A 72 -9.42 -6.19 4.53
N PHE A 73 -9.77 -4.91 4.43
CA PHE A 73 -9.97 -4.06 5.61
C PHE A 73 -11.14 -4.58 6.46
N MET A 74 -12.25 -4.92 5.83
CA MET A 74 -13.43 -5.41 6.55
C MET A 74 -13.18 -6.76 7.20
N GLN A 75 -12.31 -7.58 6.63
CA GLN A 75 -11.96 -8.89 7.19
C GLN A 75 -10.86 -8.81 8.26
N GLY A 76 -10.34 -7.62 8.52
CA GLY A 76 -9.27 -7.43 9.50
C GLY A 76 -7.89 -7.84 9.00
N LYS A 77 -7.74 -8.11 7.71
CA LYS A 77 -6.46 -8.47 7.11
C LYS A 77 -5.61 -7.25 6.76
N LEU A 78 -6.26 -6.11 6.55
CA LEU A 78 -5.60 -4.86 6.27
C LEU A 78 -5.96 -3.86 7.37
N LYS A 79 -4.95 -3.32 8.03
CA LYS A 79 -5.16 -2.30 9.07
C LYS A 79 -4.89 -0.93 8.50
N VAL A 80 -5.71 0.04 8.89
CA VAL A 80 -5.59 1.42 8.43
C VAL A 80 -5.39 2.32 9.64
N ASP A 81 -4.36 3.17 9.57
CA ASP A 81 -4.09 4.16 10.61
C ASP A 81 -3.83 5.49 9.93
N GLY A 82 -4.42 6.55 10.47
CA GLY A 82 -4.29 7.89 9.92
C GLY A 82 -5.50 8.33 9.12
N ASP A 83 -5.28 9.03 8.02
CA ASP A 83 -6.33 9.65 7.22
C ASP A 83 -7.12 8.62 6.40
N MET A 84 -8.35 8.36 6.83
CA MET A 84 -9.21 7.39 6.13
C MET A 84 -9.59 7.85 4.72
N GLY A 85 -9.72 9.14 4.50
CA GLY A 85 -10.04 9.65 3.16
C GLY A 85 -8.94 9.35 2.17
N VAL A 86 -7.69 9.51 2.58
CA VAL A 86 -6.53 9.16 1.76
C VAL A 86 -6.50 7.67 1.50
N ALA A 87 -6.74 6.87 2.54
CA ALA A 87 -6.75 5.40 2.42
C ALA A 87 -7.81 4.94 1.41
N MET A 88 -9.00 5.51 1.46
CA MET A 88 -10.09 5.13 0.56
C MET A 88 -9.80 5.52 -0.88
N ARG A 89 -9.16 6.67 -1.11
CA ARG A 89 -8.77 7.07 -2.45
C ARG A 89 -7.77 6.08 -3.04
N LEU A 90 -6.81 5.68 -2.25
CA LEU A 90 -5.82 4.70 -2.72
C LEU A 90 -6.49 3.35 -2.99
N ALA A 91 -7.38 2.91 -2.12
CA ALA A 91 -8.11 1.66 -2.31
C ALA A 91 -8.85 1.65 -3.64
N SER A 92 -9.47 2.77 -4.01
CA SER A 92 -10.17 2.90 -5.30
C SER A 92 -9.21 2.72 -6.48
N VAL A 93 -8.00 3.24 -6.37
CA VAL A 93 -7.01 3.13 -7.44
C VAL A 93 -6.49 1.69 -7.54
N LEU A 94 -6.37 1.00 -6.43
CA LEU A 94 -5.85 -0.38 -6.40
C LEU A 94 -6.90 -1.42 -6.82
N SER A 95 -8.15 -1.05 -6.80
CA SER A 95 -9.24 -1.98 -7.17
C SER A 95 -9.36 -2.21 -8.66
#